data_7396ebb1f4ddff23bc01e766db16dcad
#
_entry.id   7396ebb1f4ddff23bc01e766db16dcad
#
_cell.length_a   1.000
_cell.length_b   1.000
_cell.length_c   1.000
_cell.angle_alpha   90.00
_cell.angle_beta   90.00
_cell.angle_gamma   90.00
#
_symmetry.space_group_name_H-M   'P 1'
#
loop_
_entity.id
_entity.type
_entity.pdbx_description
1 polymer ?
#
loop_
_entity_poly.entity_id
_entity_poly.type
_entity_poly.pdbx_seq_one_letter_code
_entity_poly.pdbx_strand_id
1 'polypeptide(L)'
;MRRRNKGLSFYEKKKRINTHILREIFGMMFGTFAAVFLAVVLVYSAGVKTNIIGVSMEPSLYNGQTILINRFIYKLMAPKKDDVIVFLPGGNQNAYYYVKRVVAVPGQKVQIIDGMLYVDGIPEENEIYDKMEDAGIAENEIVLGADEYFVLGDNRNSSEDS
;
A
#
# COMPACT_ATOMS: atom_id res chain seq x y z
N MET A 1 49.44 29.69 71.43
CA MET A 1 48.90 30.13 70.16
C MET A 1 48.66 28.92 69.28
N ARG A 2 47.37 28.48 69.08
CA ARG A 2 46.99 27.26 68.36
C ARG A 2 46.38 27.68 67.02
N ARG A 3 47.12 27.52 65.90
CA ARG A 3 46.63 27.76 64.55
C ARG A 3 45.59 26.71 64.16
N ARG A 4 44.37 27.12 63.92
CA ARG A 4 43.30 26.33 63.32
C ARG A 4 43.53 26.25 61.82
N ASN A 5 43.93 25.07 61.33
CA ASN A 5 43.90 24.77 59.89
C ASN A 5 42.43 24.68 59.42
N LYS A 6 41.99 25.64 58.61
CA LYS A 6 40.72 25.57 57.85
C LYS A 6 40.97 24.66 56.66
N GLY A 7 40.56 23.38 56.76
CA GLY A 7 40.53 22.49 55.63
C GLY A 7 39.49 22.96 54.61
N LEU A 8 39.93 23.02 53.35
CA LEU A 8 39.04 23.28 52.22
C LEU A 8 38.12 22.09 52.02
N SER A 9 36.84 22.25 52.33
CA SER A 9 35.80 21.25 52.10
C SER A 9 35.31 21.44 50.62
N PHE A 10 35.70 20.54 49.74
CA PHE A 10 35.13 20.43 48.41
C PHE A 10 33.76 19.79 48.51
N TYR A 11 32.71 20.59 48.51
CA TYR A 11 31.34 20.13 48.46
C TYR A 11 30.97 19.82 47.01
N GLU A 12 31.09 18.56 46.59
CA GLU A 12 30.55 18.12 45.31
C GLU A 12 29.02 18.25 45.35
N LYS A 13 28.51 19.22 44.63
CA LYS A 13 27.07 19.42 44.46
C LYS A 13 26.53 18.28 43.58
N LYS A 14 26.11 17.17 44.19
CA LYS A 14 25.39 16.11 43.48
C LYS A 14 24.21 16.75 42.78
N LYS A 15 24.23 16.77 41.43
CA LYS A 15 23.08 17.16 40.59
C LYS A 15 21.95 16.22 40.93
N ARG A 16 20.99 16.65 41.72
CA ARG A 16 19.74 15.92 41.91
C ARG A 16 18.99 15.94 40.59
N ILE A 17 18.91 14.82 39.92
CA ILE A 17 18.07 14.63 38.75
C ILE A 17 16.63 14.94 39.20
N ASN A 18 15.98 15.89 38.54
CA ASN A 18 14.61 16.26 38.87
C ASN A 18 13.70 15.09 38.50
N THR A 19 13.23 14.35 39.51
CA THR A 19 12.39 13.15 39.34
C THR A 19 11.07 13.45 38.62
N HIS A 20 10.62 14.71 38.67
CA HIS A 20 9.43 15.15 37.94
C HIS A 20 9.68 15.13 36.43
N ILE A 21 10.78 15.73 35.98
CA ILE A 21 11.15 15.75 34.55
C ILE A 21 11.39 14.30 34.03
N LEU A 22 12.01 13.48 34.84
CA LEU A 22 12.23 12.06 34.46
C LEU A 22 10.92 11.32 34.28
N ARG A 23 9.94 11.55 35.15
CA ARG A 23 8.60 10.95 35.07
C ARG A 23 7.80 11.45 33.87
N GLU A 24 7.93 12.73 33.52
CA GLU A 24 7.30 13.30 32.31
C GLU A 24 7.89 12.72 31.04
N ILE A 25 9.22 12.67 30.94
CA ILE A 25 9.92 12.06 29.78
C ILE A 25 9.52 10.60 29.63
N PHE A 26 9.50 9.85 30.74
CA PHE A 26 9.11 8.44 30.70
C PHE A 26 7.64 8.26 30.29
N GLY A 27 6.75 9.13 30.76
CA GLY A 27 5.33 9.15 30.36
C GLY A 27 5.15 9.43 28.87
N MET A 28 5.89 10.41 28.30
CA MET A 28 5.86 10.72 26.88
C MET A 28 6.42 9.58 26.03
N MET A 29 7.55 8.98 26.43
CA MET A 29 8.13 7.83 25.75
C MET A 29 7.21 6.61 25.76
N PHE A 30 6.58 6.33 26.90
CA PHE A 30 5.62 5.23 27.02
C PHE A 30 4.37 5.48 26.16
N GLY A 31 3.85 6.71 26.15
CA GLY A 31 2.70 7.09 25.33
C GLY A 31 2.98 6.96 23.84
N THR A 32 4.15 7.43 23.37
CA THR A 32 4.57 7.26 21.97
C THR A 32 4.77 5.79 21.59
N PHE A 33 5.41 5.01 22.45
CA PHE A 33 5.58 3.58 22.22
C PHE A 33 4.24 2.84 22.15
N ALA A 34 3.32 3.14 23.08
CA ALA A 34 1.98 2.54 23.08
C ALA A 34 1.17 2.91 21.83
N ALA A 35 1.26 4.16 21.35
CA ALA A 35 0.59 4.60 20.14
C ALA A 35 1.13 3.90 18.89
N VAL A 36 2.46 3.79 18.76
CA VAL A 36 3.10 3.07 17.65
C VAL A 36 2.76 1.59 17.70
N PHE A 37 2.82 0.97 18.87
CA PHE A 37 2.45 -0.44 19.05
C PHE A 37 0.99 -0.69 18.64
N LEU A 38 0.06 0.17 19.09
CA LEU A 38 -1.35 0.07 18.71
C LEU A 38 -1.54 0.22 17.20
N ALA A 39 -0.86 1.18 16.57
CA ALA A 39 -0.91 1.37 15.12
C ALA A 39 -0.41 0.12 14.38
N VAL A 40 0.69 -0.48 14.80
CA VAL A 40 1.22 -1.72 14.21
C VAL A 40 0.23 -2.87 14.37
N VAL A 41 -0.36 -3.04 15.56
CA VAL A 41 -1.38 -4.07 15.80
C VAL A 41 -2.61 -3.87 14.91
N LEU A 42 -3.09 -2.64 14.77
CA LEU A 42 -4.21 -2.31 13.88
C LEU A 42 -3.91 -2.63 12.42
N VAL A 43 -2.73 -2.24 11.93
CA VAL A 43 -2.31 -2.55 10.54
C VAL A 43 -2.21 -4.06 10.33
N TYR A 44 -1.62 -4.78 11.28
CA TYR A 44 -1.49 -6.24 11.18
C TYR A 44 -2.83 -6.97 11.26
N SER A 45 -3.76 -6.50 12.08
CA SER A 45 -5.10 -7.09 12.20
C SER A 45 -6.00 -6.78 10.99
N ALA A 46 -5.72 -5.68 10.28
CA ALA A 46 -6.46 -5.23 9.10
C ALA A 46 -6.02 -5.91 7.80
N GLY A 47 -4.83 -6.50 7.78
CA GLY A 47 -4.24 -7.14 6.61
C GLY A 47 -4.50 -8.65 6.56
N VAL A 48 -4.77 -9.17 5.37
CA VAL A 48 -4.85 -10.61 5.10
C VAL A 48 -3.63 -11.02 4.29
N LYS A 49 -2.86 -11.97 4.80
CA LYS A 49 -1.75 -12.58 4.04
C LYS A 49 -2.32 -13.64 3.10
N THR A 50 -1.90 -13.57 1.85
CA THR A 50 -2.24 -14.58 0.84
C THR A 50 -1.07 -14.78 -0.10
N ASN A 51 -1.08 -15.89 -0.84
CA ASN A 51 -0.09 -16.15 -1.87
C ASN A 51 -0.71 -15.88 -3.25
N ILE A 52 0.08 -15.29 -4.12
CA ILE A 52 -0.27 -15.09 -5.53
C ILE A 52 -0.32 -16.46 -6.22
N ILE A 53 -1.37 -16.71 -6.97
CA ILE A 53 -1.52 -17.88 -7.84
C ILE A 53 -1.69 -17.36 -9.27
N GLY A 54 -0.78 -17.80 -10.15
CA GLY A 54 -0.77 -17.39 -11.56
C GLY A 54 0.32 -16.39 -11.90
N VAL A 55 0.45 -16.09 -13.18
CA VAL A 55 1.51 -15.25 -13.76
C VAL A 55 1.00 -13.91 -14.27
N SER A 56 -0.29 -13.61 -14.09
CA SER A 56 -0.95 -12.44 -14.69
C SER A 56 -0.40 -11.09 -14.24
N MET A 57 0.31 -11.04 -13.11
CA MET A 57 0.92 -9.82 -12.57
C MET A 57 2.44 -9.78 -12.69
N GLU A 58 3.06 -10.72 -13.42
CA GLU A 58 4.48 -10.64 -13.71
C GLU A 58 4.78 -9.49 -14.68
N PRO A 59 5.90 -8.78 -14.52
CA PRO A 59 6.99 -9.03 -13.55
C PRO A 59 6.79 -8.36 -12.18
N SER A 60 5.69 -7.64 -11.94
CA SER A 60 5.49 -6.90 -10.68
C SER A 60 5.26 -7.81 -9.48
N LEU A 61 4.52 -8.91 -9.67
CA LEU A 61 4.24 -9.91 -8.64
C LEU A 61 4.38 -11.31 -9.24
N TYR A 62 5.15 -12.16 -8.57
CA TYR A 62 5.44 -13.52 -9.06
C TYR A 62 4.54 -14.57 -8.43
N ASN A 63 4.30 -15.64 -9.17
CA ASN A 63 3.59 -16.82 -8.68
C ASN A 63 4.24 -17.36 -7.39
N GLY A 64 3.41 -17.67 -6.37
CA GLY A 64 3.85 -18.13 -5.06
C GLY A 64 4.32 -17.02 -4.10
N GLN A 65 4.44 -15.79 -4.56
CA GLN A 65 4.81 -14.66 -3.71
C GLN A 65 3.72 -14.39 -2.66
N THR A 66 4.14 -14.17 -1.41
CA THR A 66 3.23 -13.78 -0.33
C THR A 66 3.01 -12.28 -0.33
N ILE A 67 1.76 -11.85 -0.36
CA ILE A 67 1.35 -10.45 -0.28
C ILE A 67 0.49 -10.20 0.95
N LEU A 68 0.43 -8.95 1.38
CA LEU A 68 -0.45 -8.46 2.42
C LEU A 68 -1.54 -7.59 1.79
N ILE A 69 -2.78 -8.07 1.83
CA ILE A 69 -3.94 -7.35 1.30
C ILE A 69 -4.46 -6.40 2.37
N ASN A 70 -4.53 -5.11 2.06
CA ASN A 70 -5.19 -4.13 2.92
C ASN A 70 -6.70 -4.10 2.62
N ARG A 71 -7.51 -4.57 3.56
CA ARG A 71 -8.98 -4.66 3.40
C ARG A 71 -9.74 -3.38 3.73
N PHE A 72 -9.06 -2.38 4.27
CA PHE A 72 -9.73 -1.17 4.79
C PHE A 72 -9.60 0.03 3.87
N ILE A 73 -8.55 0.11 3.05
CA ILE A 73 -8.26 1.30 2.27
C ILE A 73 -9.42 1.68 1.35
N TYR A 74 -10.00 0.72 0.65
CA TYR A 74 -11.10 0.95 -0.29
C TYR A 74 -12.49 1.02 0.34
N LYS A 75 -12.57 0.96 1.69
CA LYS A 75 -13.76 1.38 2.43
C LYS A 75 -13.77 2.89 2.73
N LEU A 76 -12.61 3.53 2.67
CA LEU A 76 -12.42 4.93 2.99
C LEU A 76 -12.12 5.79 1.76
N MET A 77 -11.47 5.21 0.76
CA MET A 77 -11.05 5.89 -0.47
C MET A 77 -11.34 5.01 -1.68
N ALA A 78 -11.69 5.62 -2.81
CA ALA A 78 -11.83 4.92 -4.08
C ALA A 78 -10.44 4.47 -4.60
N PRO A 79 -10.36 3.35 -5.35
CA PRO A 79 -9.17 2.95 -6.07
C PRO A 79 -8.71 4.05 -7.03
N LYS A 80 -7.39 4.17 -7.20
CA LYS A 80 -6.77 5.14 -8.12
C LYS A 80 -6.07 4.40 -9.26
N LYS A 81 -5.76 5.12 -10.33
CA LYS A 81 -4.88 4.61 -11.38
C LYS A 81 -3.58 4.11 -10.77
N ASP A 82 -3.07 3.01 -11.29
CA ASP A 82 -1.87 2.27 -10.89
C ASP A 82 -1.99 1.47 -9.58
N ASP A 83 -3.11 1.55 -8.86
CA ASP A 83 -3.35 0.68 -7.71
C ASP A 83 -3.47 -0.79 -8.14
N VAL A 84 -2.80 -1.66 -7.40
CA VAL A 84 -3.00 -3.12 -7.53
C VAL A 84 -4.11 -3.54 -6.58
N ILE A 85 -5.19 -4.04 -7.14
CA ILE A 85 -6.39 -4.43 -6.40
C ILE A 85 -6.60 -5.94 -6.40
N VAL A 86 -7.26 -6.43 -5.36
CA VAL A 86 -7.69 -7.82 -5.23
C VAL A 86 -9.22 -7.83 -5.14
N PHE A 87 -9.87 -8.54 -6.05
CA PHE A 87 -11.32 -8.57 -6.13
C PHE A 87 -11.86 -9.95 -6.53
N LEU A 88 -13.14 -10.14 -6.32
CA LEU A 88 -13.87 -11.33 -6.75
C LEU A 88 -14.61 -11.01 -8.05
N PRO A 89 -14.32 -11.71 -9.16
CA PRO A 89 -15.02 -11.49 -10.41
C PRO A 89 -16.51 -11.82 -10.27
N GLY A 90 -17.38 -10.90 -10.75
CA GLY A 90 -18.82 -11.05 -10.69
C GLY A 90 -19.41 -11.16 -9.28
N GLY A 91 -18.67 -10.84 -8.23
CA GLY A 91 -19.12 -10.96 -6.83
C GLY A 91 -19.33 -12.41 -6.36
N ASN A 92 -18.90 -13.39 -7.12
CA ASN A 92 -19.06 -14.81 -6.80
C ASN A 92 -18.08 -15.22 -5.68
N GLN A 93 -18.61 -15.47 -4.48
CA GLN A 93 -17.82 -15.86 -3.31
C GLN A 93 -17.13 -17.23 -3.44
N ASN A 94 -17.50 -18.04 -4.42
CA ASN A 94 -16.87 -19.31 -4.71
C ASN A 94 -15.80 -19.22 -5.79
N ALA A 95 -15.60 -18.03 -6.38
CA ALA A 95 -14.53 -17.78 -7.34
C ALA A 95 -13.20 -17.51 -6.66
N TYR A 96 -12.11 -17.68 -7.39
CA TYR A 96 -10.80 -17.27 -6.94
C TYR A 96 -10.67 -15.74 -6.98
N TYR A 97 -9.89 -15.19 -6.07
CA TYR A 97 -9.55 -13.76 -6.08
C TYR A 97 -8.65 -13.45 -7.28
N TYR A 98 -9.00 -12.42 -8.01
CA TYR A 98 -8.16 -11.86 -9.06
C TYR A 98 -7.32 -10.72 -8.52
N VAL A 99 -6.09 -10.64 -8.99
CA VAL A 99 -5.15 -9.54 -8.69
C VAL A 99 -4.86 -8.85 -10.01
N LYS A 100 -5.22 -7.57 -10.11
CA LYS A 100 -5.08 -6.78 -11.33
C LYS A 100 -4.68 -5.35 -10.97
N ARG A 101 -4.17 -4.62 -11.96
CA ARG A 101 -3.85 -3.20 -11.84
C ARG A 101 -4.98 -2.35 -12.41
N VAL A 102 -5.35 -1.30 -11.70
CA VAL A 102 -6.28 -0.28 -12.20
C VAL A 102 -5.56 0.57 -13.25
N VAL A 103 -6.00 0.50 -14.49
CA VAL A 103 -5.41 1.28 -15.59
C VAL A 103 -6.27 2.48 -15.96
N ALA A 104 -7.59 2.41 -15.70
CA ALA A 104 -8.47 3.57 -15.84
C ALA A 104 -9.53 3.59 -14.73
N VAL A 105 -9.97 4.79 -14.38
CA VAL A 105 -10.91 5.10 -13.29
C VAL A 105 -12.25 5.61 -13.84
N PRO A 106 -13.31 5.68 -13.04
CA PRO A 106 -14.63 6.15 -13.46
C PRO A 106 -14.61 7.43 -14.28
N GLY A 107 -15.40 7.45 -15.35
CA GLY A 107 -15.56 8.58 -16.26
C GLY A 107 -14.51 8.67 -17.37
N GLN A 108 -13.45 7.86 -17.32
CA GLN A 108 -12.44 7.82 -18.38
C GLN A 108 -12.87 6.97 -19.57
N LYS A 109 -12.27 7.23 -20.71
CA LYS A 109 -12.42 6.46 -21.94
C LYS A 109 -11.24 5.53 -22.10
N VAL A 110 -11.51 4.29 -22.48
CA VAL A 110 -10.50 3.26 -22.69
C VAL A 110 -10.64 2.66 -24.06
N GLN A 111 -9.53 2.51 -24.77
CA GLN A 111 -9.46 1.81 -26.03
C GLN A 111 -8.11 1.12 -26.20
N ILE A 112 -8.08 -0.03 -26.85
CA ILE A 112 -6.85 -0.71 -27.23
C ILE A 112 -6.72 -0.65 -28.75
N ILE A 113 -5.66 0.00 -29.24
CA ILE A 113 -5.38 0.18 -30.67
C ILE A 113 -3.98 -0.38 -30.95
N ASP A 114 -3.88 -1.29 -31.90
CA ASP A 114 -2.60 -1.93 -32.29
C ASP A 114 -1.82 -2.51 -31.09
N GLY A 115 -2.56 -3.08 -30.10
CA GLY A 115 -2.02 -3.67 -28.90
C GLY A 115 -1.57 -2.66 -27.83
N MET A 116 -1.80 -1.37 -28.03
CA MET A 116 -1.52 -0.30 -27.06
C MET A 116 -2.79 0.18 -26.38
N LEU A 117 -2.72 0.34 -25.05
CA LEU A 117 -3.81 0.91 -24.26
C LEU A 117 -3.81 2.43 -24.40
N TYR A 118 -4.99 2.99 -24.69
CA TYR A 118 -5.26 4.40 -24.68
C TYR A 118 -6.26 4.72 -23.59
N VAL A 119 -5.95 5.71 -22.76
CA VAL A 119 -6.84 6.25 -21.73
C VAL A 119 -7.08 7.73 -22.05
N ASP A 120 -8.34 8.11 -22.27
CA ASP A 120 -8.74 9.45 -22.70
C ASP A 120 -8.00 9.91 -23.99
N GLY A 121 -7.70 8.96 -24.89
CA GLY A 121 -6.96 9.19 -26.13
C GLY A 121 -5.44 9.35 -25.97
N ILE A 122 -4.92 9.18 -24.77
CA ILE A 122 -3.48 9.24 -24.46
C ILE A 122 -2.94 7.82 -24.38
N PRO A 123 -1.91 7.44 -25.17
CA PRO A 123 -1.32 6.12 -25.09
C PRO A 123 -0.62 5.92 -23.73
N GLU A 124 -0.77 4.75 -23.17
CA GLU A 124 -0.03 4.35 -21.99
C GLU A 124 1.36 3.85 -22.42
N GLU A 125 2.33 4.77 -22.44
CA GLU A 125 3.72 4.45 -22.74
C GLU A 125 4.38 3.85 -21.48
N ASN A 126 4.36 2.53 -21.37
CA ASN A 126 5.10 1.84 -20.34
C ASN A 126 5.91 0.69 -20.98
N GLU A 127 7.23 0.83 -20.97
CA GLU A 127 8.16 -0.15 -21.53
C GLU A 127 8.13 -1.52 -20.81
N ILE A 128 7.45 -1.59 -19.66
CA ILE A 128 7.36 -2.80 -18.84
C ILE A 128 6.31 -3.76 -19.42
N TYR A 129 5.31 -3.24 -20.14
CA TYR A 129 4.20 -4.04 -20.63
C TYR A 129 4.37 -4.37 -22.11
N ASP A 130 4.23 -5.65 -22.44
CA ASP A 130 4.17 -6.08 -23.83
C ASP A 130 2.92 -5.56 -24.52
N LYS A 131 2.97 -5.45 -25.85
CA LYS A 131 1.79 -5.17 -26.66
C LYS A 131 0.77 -6.29 -26.50
N MET A 132 -0.49 -5.91 -26.33
CA MET A 132 -1.58 -6.85 -26.22
C MET A 132 -1.90 -7.49 -27.58
N GLU A 133 -1.99 -8.82 -27.59
CA GLU A 133 -2.37 -9.58 -28.79
C GLU A 133 -3.88 -9.51 -29.04
N ASP A 134 -4.66 -9.42 -27.96
CA ASP A 134 -6.13 -9.31 -28.00
C ASP A 134 -6.57 -8.02 -27.27
N ALA A 135 -7.40 -7.23 -27.95
CA ALA A 135 -7.97 -6.02 -27.38
C ALA A 135 -9.22 -6.30 -26.52
N GLY A 136 -9.78 -7.51 -26.61
CA GLY A 136 -10.95 -7.91 -25.85
C GLY A 136 -12.12 -6.95 -26.00
N ILE A 137 -12.77 -6.59 -24.91
CA ILE A 137 -13.90 -5.66 -24.90
C ILE A 137 -13.50 -4.22 -25.25
N ALA A 138 -12.22 -3.85 -25.13
CA ALA A 138 -11.71 -2.51 -25.39
C ALA A 138 -11.23 -2.32 -26.84
N GLU A 139 -11.52 -3.22 -27.77
CA GLU A 139 -11.32 -3.00 -29.22
C GLU A 139 -12.05 -1.75 -29.69
N ASN A 140 -13.25 -1.52 -29.17
CA ASN A 140 -13.98 -0.26 -29.35
C ASN A 140 -13.84 0.62 -28.11
N GLU A 141 -13.93 1.95 -28.30
CA GLU A 141 -13.87 2.91 -27.19
C GLU A 141 -14.97 2.60 -26.17
N ILE A 142 -14.58 2.38 -24.92
CA ILE A 142 -15.46 2.18 -23.78
C ILE A 142 -15.40 3.41 -22.88
N VAL A 143 -16.55 3.92 -22.45
CA VAL A 143 -16.64 4.99 -21.45
C VAL A 143 -17.01 4.36 -20.11
N LEU A 144 -16.13 4.49 -19.12
CA LEU A 144 -16.36 3.92 -17.79
C LEU A 144 -17.46 4.69 -17.05
N GLY A 145 -18.41 3.95 -16.48
CA GLY A 145 -19.47 4.50 -15.63
C GLY A 145 -18.93 5.00 -14.27
N ALA A 146 -19.84 5.49 -13.43
CA ALA A 146 -19.47 6.13 -12.16
C ALA A 146 -18.78 5.19 -11.15
N ASP A 147 -19.04 3.88 -11.24
CA ASP A 147 -18.49 2.85 -10.34
C ASP A 147 -17.68 1.80 -11.11
N GLU A 148 -17.29 2.09 -12.35
CA GLU A 148 -16.57 1.16 -13.21
C GLU A 148 -15.08 1.51 -13.27
N TYR A 149 -14.26 0.49 -13.14
CA TYR A 149 -12.80 0.56 -13.25
C TYR A 149 -12.35 -0.39 -14.33
N PHE A 150 -11.42 0.05 -15.16
CA PHE A 150 -10.79 -0.86 -16.11
C PHE A 150 -9.49 -1.39 -15.51
N VAL A 151 -9.35 -2.71 -15.48
CA VAL A 151 -8.24 -3.38 -14.81
C VAL A 151 -7.58 -4.37 -15.74
N LEU A 152 -6.25 -4.41 -15.72
CA LEU A 152 -5.45 -5.32 -16.52
C LEU A 152 -4.41 -6.04 -15.66
N GLY A 153 -3.98 -7.20 -16.12
CA GLY A 153 -2.77 -7.83 -15.61
C GLY A 153 -1.53 -7.10 -16.11
N ASP A 154 -0.45 -7.14 -15.35
CA ASP A 154 0.83 -6.58 -15.81
C ASP A 154 1.43 -7.47 -16.92
N ASN A 155 1.19 -8.77 -16.87
CA ASN A 155 1.45 -9.69 -17.97
C ASN A 155 0.27 -9.66 -18.96
N ARG A 156 0.32 -8.73 -19.91
CA ARG A 156 -0.78 -8.37 -20.81
C ARG A 156 -1.30 -9.51 -21.66
N ASN A 157 -0.45 -10.47 -22.03
CA ASN A 157 -0.78 -11.59 -22.93
C ASN A 157 -1.01 -12.92 -22.20
N SER A 158 -0.82 -12.95 -20.87
CA SER A 158 -1.02 -14.15 -20.05
C SER A 158 -1.97 -13.89 -18.88
N SER A 159 -2.89 -12.94 -19.03
CA SER A 159 -3.91 -12.66 -18.04
C SER A 159 -5.30 -12.82 -18.63
N GLU A 160 -6.19 -13.48 -17.90
CA GLU A 160 -7.63 -13.41 -18.17
C GLU A 160 -8.07 -12.01 -17.75
N ASP A 161 -8.22 -11.11 -18.72
CA ASP A 161 -8.63 -9.73 -18.50
C ASP A 161 -10.12 -9.53 -18.80
N SER A 162 -10.62 -8.42 -18.39
CA SER A 162 -12.04 -8.04 -18.52
C SER A 162 -12.43 -7.78 -19.94
#